data_81467cc4d7df63f1b2a28aa39b4c6e9c
#
_entry.id   81467cc4d7df63f1b2a28aa39b4c6e9c
#
_cell.length_a   1.000
_cell.length_b   1.000
_cell.length_c   1.000
_cell.angle_alpha   90.00
_cell.angle_beta   90.00
_cell.angle_gamma   90.00
#
_symmetry.space_group_name_H-M   'P 1'
#
loop_
_entity.id
_entity.type
_entity.pdbx_description
1 polymer ?
#
loop_
_entity_poly.entity_id
_entity_poly.type
_entity_poly.pdbx_seq_one_letter_code
_entity_poly.pdbx_strand_id
1 'polypeptide(L)'
;MSNVMKPRKAAVIGCGFVGSATAFTLMQSKLFSELVLLDVNADKADGEARDISHGIPFAAPMKVYAGDYDDVADAAVIIVTAGANQKPDESRLDLVHRNVEIYKSIIPRIASRNFAGILLVVSNPVDILTYAALKLSGLPENRVIGSGTVLDTARMKYALGEHLRVDSRSVHSYIVGEHGDSEIAVLSSTNISGIPLDAFCEMRGYDNPKMKLDEIAESVKNSAYDIITKKQATYYGIAMSVRRICTCIIRNERSILPVSSMMHGEYGICDIAMSMPVVLGAEGVETHVPISLNEDETTRLIQSAETLKGIAQGLEL
;
A
#
# COMPACT_ATOMS: atom_id res chain seq x y z
N MET A 1 10.06 -17.49 -34.50
CA MET A 1 10.83 -16.80 -33.46
C MET A 1 10.15 -17.09 -32.14
N SER A 2 10.75 -17.85 -31.24
CA SER A 2 10.17 -18.17 -29.93
C SER A 2 10.05 -16.85 -29.16
N ASN A 3 8.82 -16.47 -28.82
CA ASN A 3 8.53 -15.34 -27.94
C ASN A 3 8.95 -15.76 -26.52
N VAL A 4 10.26 -15.68 -26.24
CA VAL A 4 10.76 -15.89 -24.88
C VAL A 4 10.24 -14.69 -24.09
N MET A 5 9.19 -14.92 -23.30
CA MET A 5 8.69 -13.91 -22.37
C MET A 5 9.87 -13.46 -21.49
N LYS A 6 10.18 -12.16 -21.48
CA LYS A 6 11.17 -11.62 -20.55
C LYS A 6 10.78 -12.05 -19.14
N PRO A 7 11.72 -12.53 -18.31
CA PRO A 7 11.45 -12.88 -16.94
C PRO A 7 10.85 -11.65 -16.23
N ARG A 8 9.70 -11.83 -15.59
CA ARG A 8 9.09 -10.80 -14.76
C ARG A 8 9.70 -10.91 -13.36
N LYS A 9 10.55 -9.98 -13.02
CA LYS A 9 11.25 -9.94 -11.74
C LYS A 9 10.53 -8.98 -10.78
N ALA A 10 10.40 -9.37 -9.51
CA ALA A 10 10.09 -8.49 -8.40
C ALA A 10 11.25 -8.51 -7.40
N ALA A 11 11.42 -7.42 -6.68
CA ALA A 11 12.33 -7.36 -5.55
C ALA A 11 11.60 -6.90 -4.29
N VAL A 12 11.96 -7.48 -3.14
CA VAL A 12 11.49 -7.06 -1.82
C VAL A 12 12.70 -6.60 -1.01
N ILE A 13 12.70 -5.34 -0.61
CA ILE A 13 13.75 -4.74 0.22
C ILE A 13 13.24 -4.60 1.65
N GLY A 14 13.84 -5.36 2.56
CA GLY A 14 13.43 -5.55 3.94
C GLY A 14 12.71 -6.90 4.14
N CYS A 15 13.36 -7.84 4.83
CA CYS A 15 12.84 -9.19 5.11
C CYS A 15 12.29 -9.31 6.54
N GLY A 16 11.61 -8.24 7.03
CA GLY A 16 10.81 -8.30 8.25
C GLY A 16 9.51 -9.07 8.05
N PHE A 17 8.62 -9.09 9.04
CA PHE A 17 7.33 -9.80 8.96
C PHE A 17 6.53 -9.44 7.70
N VAL A 18 6.49 -8.16 7.34
CA VAL A 18 5.76 -7.68 6.16
C VAL A 18 6.45 -8.14 4.88
N GLY A 19 7.79 -7.99 4.79
CA GLY A 19 8.54 -8.37 3.60
C GLY A 19 8.48 -9.87 3.33
N SER A 20 8.71 -10.69 4.35
CA SER A 20 8.63 -12.16 4.23
C SER A 20 7.23 -12.64 3.86
N ALA A 21 6.18 -12.10 4.51
CA ALA A 21 4.79 -12.40 4.15
C ALA A 21 4.45 -11.96 2.72
N THR A 22 4.98 -10.81 2.29
CA THR A 22 4.81 -10.30 0.92
C THR A 22 5.50 -11.24 -0.08
N ALA A 23 6.76 -11.58 0.17
CA ALA A 23 7.53 -12.49 -0.68
C ALA A 23 6.82 -13.85 -0.84
N PHE A 24 6.37 -14.45 0.25
CA PHE A 24 5.60 -15.70 0.23
C PHE A 24 4.29 -15.57 -0.55
N THR A 25 3.56 -14.46 -0.37
CA THR A 25 2.30 -14.21 -1.08
C THR A 25 2.52 -14.00 -2.58
N LEU A 26 3.62 -13.32 -2.96
CA LEU A 26 3.98 -13.11 -4.35
C LEU A 26 4.45 -14.42 -5.01
N MET A 27 5.18 -15.28 -4.30
CA MET A 27 5.56 -16.61 -4.78
C MET A 27 4.34 -17.42 -5.21
N GLN A 28 3.25 -17.37 -4.44
CA GLN A 28 2.01 -18.07 -4.76
C GLN A 28 1.18 -17.41 -5.89
N SER A 29 1.47 -16.16 -6.24
CA SER A 29 0.62 -15.33 -7.11
C SER A 29 0.67 -15.69 -8.60
N LYS A 30 1.73 -16.36 -9.05
CA LYS A 30 2.04 -16.63 -10.48
C LYS A 30 2.24 -15.34 -11.30
N LEU A 31 2.56 -14.20 -10.66
CA LEU A 31 2.78 -12.92 -11.35
C LEU A 31 4.20 -12.79 -11.87
N PHE A 32 5.15 -13.33 -11.14
CA PHE A 32 6.58 -13.19 -11.37
C PHE A 32 7.22 -14.56 -11.62
N SER A 33 8.31 -14.56 -12.37
CA SER A 33 9.16 -15.73 -12.58
C SER A 33 10.45 -15.65 -11.74
N GLU A 34 10.72 -14.46 -11.17
CA GLU A 34 11.92 -14.21 -10.35
C GLU A 34 11.56 -13.27 -9.20
N LEU A 35 12.04 -13.60 -8.00
CA LEU A 35 11.84 -12.83 -6.79
C LEU A 35 13.18 -12.69 -6.05
N VAL A 36 13.64 -11.46 -5.89
CA VAL A 36 14.88 -11.13 -5.19
C VAL A 36 14.54 -10.58 -3.81
N LEU A 37 15.19 -11.07 -2.78
CA LEU A 37 15.06 -10.60 -1.42
C LEU A 37 16.33 -9.88 -0.98
N LEU A 38 16.19 -8.67 -0.44
CA LEU A 38 17.26 -7.87 0.11
C LEU A 38 16.95 -7.50 1.56
N ASP A 39 17.94 -7.60 2.40
CA ASP A 39 17.90 -7.07 3.77
C ASP A 39 19.27 -6.53 4.16
N VAL A 40 19.34 -5.63 5.13
CA VAL A 40 20.61 -5.19 5.72
C VAL A 40 21.33 -6.37 6.39
N ASN A 41 20.57 -7.34 6.90
CA ASN A 41 21.04 -8.64 7.34
C ASN A 41 20.94 -9.65 6.18
N ALA A 42 22.03 -9.86 5.47
CA ALA A 42 22.10 -10.76 4.31
C ALA A 42 21.75 -12.22 4.66
N ASP A 43 22.16 -12.68 5.85
CA ASP A 43 21.85 -14.05 6.30
C ASP A 43 20.35 -14.25 6.49
N LYS A 44 19.66 -13.21 6.97
CA LYS A 44 18.19 -13.22 7.09
C LYS A 44 17.53 -13.29 5.71
N ALA A 45 17.98 -12.48 4.76
CA ALA A 45 17.45 -12.51 3.39
C ALA A 45 17.66 -13.89 2.73
N ASP A 46 18.83 -14.50 2.92
CA ASP A 46 19.14 -15.83 2.41
C ASP A 46 18.25 -16.92 3.09
N GLY A 47 18.10 -16.85 4.40
CA GLY A 47 17.22 -17.76 5.14
C GLY A 47 15.78 -17.72 4.66
N GLU A 48 15.20 -16.49 4.52
CA GLU A 48 13.84 -16.30 4.02
C GLU A 48 13.70 -16.77 2.56
N ALA A 49 14.69 -16.48 1.71
CA ALA A 49 14.68 -16.91 0.31
C ALA A 49 14.70 -18.43 0.18
N ARG A 50 15.52 -19.11 0.99
CA ARG A 50 15.60 -20.59 1.00
C ARG A 50 14.29 -21.22 1.48
N ASP A 51 13.74 -20.73 2.60
CA ASP A 51 12.49 -21.25 3.14
C ASP A 51 11.34 -21.10 2.15
N ILE A 52 11.18 -19.89 1.56
CA ILE A 52 10.17 -19.66 0.53
C ILE A 52 10.40 -20.53 -0.71
N SER A 53 11.66 -20.74 -1.13
CA SER A 53 12.00 -21.56 -2.30
C SER A 53 11.62 -23.03 -2.13
N HIS A 54 11.63 -23.53 -0.91
CA HIS A 54 11.18 -24.90 -0.62
C HIS A 54 9.68 -25.11 -0.87
N GLY A 55 8.90 -24.01 -0.96
CA GLY A 55 7.49 -24.03 -1.37
C GLY A 55 7.26 -24.11 -2.89
N ILE A 56 8.28 -23.82 -3.72
CA ILE A 56 8.15 -23.78 -5.18
C ILE A 56 7.64 -25.09 -5.80
N PRO A 57 8.04 -26.30 -5.33
CA PRO A 57 7.50 -27.55 -5.86
C PRO A 57 5.97 -27.69 -5.74
N PHE A 58 5.34 -26.90 -4.85
CA PHE A 58 3.89 -26.86 -4.65
C PHE A 58 3.20 -25.67 -5.32
N ALA A 59 3.97 -24.80 -6.02
CA ALA A 59 3.51 -23.57 -6.65
C ALA A 59 3.86 -23.54 -8.14
N ALA A 60 3.88 -22.33 -8.74
CA ALA A 60 4.37 -22.15 -10.09
C ALA A 60 5.92 -22.02 -10.10
N PRO A 61 6.61 -22.44 -11.16
CA PRO A 61 8.05 -22.25 -11.28
C PRO A 61 8.45 -20.78 -11.11
N MET A 62 9.36 -20.54 -10.17
CA MET A 62 9.90 -19.22 -9.85
C MET A 62 11.32 -19.39 -9.30
N LYS A 63 12.22 -18.45 -9.61
CA LYS A 63 13.51 -18.34 -8.95
C LYS A 63 13.38 -17.39 -7.76
N VAL A 64 13.65 -17.85 -6.55
CA VAL A 64 13.67 -17.03 -5.32
C VAL A 64 15.06 -17.09 -4.72
N TYR A 65 15.66 -15.93 -4.46
CA TYR A 65 17.02 -15.86 -3.91
C TYR A 65 17.27 -14.54 -3.18
N ALA A 66 18.25 -14.56 -2.28
CA ALA A 66 18.79 -13.33 -1.71
C ALA A 66 19.76 -12.70 -2.71
N GLY A 67 19.66 -11.40 -2.90
CA GLY A 67 20.47 -10.66 -3.85
C GLY A 67 20.96 -9.33 -3.30
N ASP A 68 21.53 -8.54 -4.16
CA ASP A 68 21.97 -7.18 -3.87
C ASP A 68 21.28 -6.13 -4.76
N TYR A 69 21.76 -4.88 -4.70
CA TYR A 69 21.13 -3.81 -5.49
C TYR A 69 21.41 -3.93 -7.00
N ASP A 70 22.38 -4.69 -7.44
CA ASP A 70 22.62 -4.94 -8.86
C ASP A 70 21.58 -5.93 -9.42
N ASP A 71 21.11 -6.85 -8.58
CA ASP A 71 20.07 -7.81 -8.94
C ASP A 71 18.67 -7.19 -9.12
N VAL A 72 18.43 -5.97 -8.60
CA VAL A 72 17.09 -5.34 -8.68
C VAL A 72 16.95 -4.35 -9.83
N ALA A 73 18.02 -4.07 -10.58
CA ALA A 73 18.02 -3.05 -11.62
C ALA A 73 16.97 -3.29 -12.73
N ASP A 74 16.73 -4.54 -13.09
CA ASP A 74 15.78 -4.97 -14.12
C ASP A 74 14.44 -5.45 -13.56
N ALA A 75 14.15 -5.20 -12.27
CA ALA A 75 12.89 -5.57 -11.68
C ALA A 75 11.72 -4.77 -12.30
N ALA A 76 10.58 -5.42 -12.49
CA ALA A 76 9.35 -4.73 -12.90
C ALA A 76 8.75 -3.93 -11.73
N VAL A 77 8.88 -4.46 -10.51
CA VAL A 77 8.42 -3.80 -9.28
C VAL A 77 9.45 -4.03 -8.18
N ILE A 78 9.87 -2.95 -7.52
CA ILE A 78 10.61 -3.00 -6.27
C ILE A 78 9.67 -2.62 -5.14
N ILE A 79 9.57 -3.48 -4.14
CA ILE A 79 8.71 -3.33 -2.98
C ILE A 79 9.59 -3.01 -1.78
N VAL A 80 9.44 -1.82 -1.20
CA VAL A 80 10.23 -1.40 -0.04
C VAL A 80 9.39 -1.57 1.22
N THR A 81 9.74 -2.58 2.00
CA THR A 81 9.17 -2.87 3.32
C THR A 81 10.18 -2.61 4.45
N ALA A 82 11.37 -2.15 4.08
CA ALA A 82 12.42 -1.78 5.02
C ALA A 82 12.03 -0.54 5.81
N GLY A 83 12.11 -0.63 7.12
CA GLY A 83 11.79 0.44 8.05
C GLY A 83 11.93 -0.04 9.47
N ALA A 84 12.09 0.90 10.40
CA ALA A 84 12.12 0.60 11.82
C ALA A 84 10.70 0.65 12.40
N ASN A 85 10.42 -0.18 13.37
CA ASN A 85 9.21 -0.10 14.17
C ASN A 85 9.35 1.02 15.23
N GLN A 86 8.22 1.64 15.58
CA GLN A 86 8.19 2.62 16.65
C GLN A 86 8.62 1.98 17.99
N LYS A 87 9.49 2.67 18.72
CA LYS A 87 9.89 2.27 20.07
C LYS A 87 8.85 2.77 21.09
N PRO A 88 8.76 2.16 22.29
CA PRO A 88 7.77 2.55 23.31
C PRO A 88 7.83 4.03 23.71
N ASP A 89 9.02 4.62 23.76
CA ASP A 89 9.24 6.02 24.19
C ASP A 89 9.54 6.97 23.02
N GLU A 90 9.28 6.56 21.80
CA GLU A 90 9.57 7.31 20.59
C GLU A 90 8.32 8.05 20.08
N SER A 91 8.49 9.34 19.76
CA SER A 91 7.42 10.08 19.09
C SER A 91 7.20 9.59 17.66
N ARG A 92 6.01 9.85 17.11
CA ARG A 92 5.71 9.57 15.71
C ARG A 92 6.68 10.32 14.77
N LEU A 93 7.08 11.54 15.12
CA LEU A 93 7.99 12.34 14.33
C LEU A 93 9.41 11.77 14.31
N ASP A 94 9.91 11.26 15.46
CA ASP A 94 11.21 10.60 15.52
C ASP A 94 11.24 9.35 14.65
N LEU A 95 10.14 8.57 14.62
CA LEU A 95 10.01 7.43 13.74
C LEU A 95 10.06 7.84 12.24
N VAL A 96 9.39 8.95 11.89
CA VAL A 96 9.44 9.51 10.52
C VAL A 96 10.88 9.82 10.14
N HIS A 97 11.60 10.61 10.94
CA HIS A 97 12.99 10.99 10.65
C HIS A 97 13.88 9.76 10.49
N ARG A 98 13.77 8.78 11.40
CA ARG A 98 14.55 7.55 11.31
C ARG A 98 14.26 6.74 10.05
N ASN A 99 13.01 6.63 9.64
CA ASN A 99 12.65 5.90 8.45
C ASN A 99 13.03 6.66 7.17
N VAL A 100 13.01 7.99 7.18
CA VAL A 100 13.54 8.80 6.07
C VAL A 100 15.05 8.58 5.92
N GLU A 101 15.82 8.52 7.00
CA GLU A 101 17.26 8.20 6.92
C GLU A 101 17.50 6.79 6.34
N ILE A 102 16.66 5.80 6.69
CA ILE A 102 16.72 4.48 6.04
C ILE A 102 16.46 4.62 4.54
N TYR A 103 15.47 5.41 4.12
CA TYR A 103 15.16 5.64 2.71
C TYR A 103 16.29 6.36 1.96
N LYS A 104 16.95 7.34 2.59
CA LYS A 104 18.17 7.98 2.05
C LYS A 104 19.30 6.97 1.77
N SER A 105 19.36 5.89 2.54
CA SER A 105 20.34 4.82 2.32
C SER A 105 19.94 3.82 1.23
N ILE A 106 18.66 3.68 0.92
CA ILE A 106 18.10 2.67 -0.01
C ILE A 106 17.83 3.28 -1.39
N ILE A 107 17.04 4.37 -1.43
CA ILE A 107 16.46 4.87 -2.68
C ILE A 107 17.53 5.35 -3.69
N PRO A 108 18.58 6.10 -3.30
CA PRO A 108 19.63 6.48 -4.23
C PRO A 108 20.39 5.28 -4.82
N ARG A 109 20.51 4.18 -4.06
CA ARG A 109 21.14 2.95 -4.56
C ARG A 109 20.31 2.26 -5.65
N ILE A 110 18.98 2.35 -5.57
CA ILE A 110 18.05 1.90 -6.62
C ILE A 110 18.18 2.82 -7.84
N ALA A 111 18.08 4.13 -7.64
CA ALA A 111 18.10 5.13 -8.70
C ALA A 111 19.40 5.09 -9.52
N SER A 112 20.57 4.91 -8.86
CA SER A 112 21.88 4.85 -9.52
C SER A 112 22.05 3.66 -10.48
N ARG A 113 21.12 2.71 -10.50
CA ARG A 113 21.14 1.51 -11.35
C ARG A 113 20.22 1.60 -12.57
N ASN A 114 19.76 2.79 -12.90
CA ASN A 114 18.85 3.03 -14.03
C ASN A 114 17.56 2.18 -13.93
N PHE A 115 17.07 1.94 -12.72
CA PHE A 115 15.81 1.26 -12.50
C PHE A 115 14.67 2.00 -13.23
N ALA A 116 13.86 1.26 -13.99
CA ALA A 116 12.79 1.81 -14.82
C ALA A 116 11.41 1.20 -14.51
N GLY A 117 11.32 0.37 -13.48
CA GLY A 117 10.08 -0.27 -13.03
C GLY A 117 9.25 0.64 -12.10
N ILE A 118 8.37 0.03 -11.34
CA ILE A 118 7.53 0.68 -10.33
C ILE A 118 8.17 0.52 -8.95
N LEU A 119 8.33 1.63 -8.23
CA LEU A 119 8.76 1.65 -6.85
C LEU A 119 7.51 1.67 -5.95
N LEU A 120 7.28 0.58 -5.22
CA LEU A 120 6.14 0.42 -4.31
C LEU A 120 6.61 0.54 -2.86
N VAL A 121 6.22 1.61 -2.20
CA VAL A 121 6.49 1.89 -0.79
C VAL A 121 5.44 1.21 0.09
N VAL A 122 5.88 0.49 1.12
CA VAL A 122 4.99 -0.24 2.05
C VAL A 122 5.30 0.08 3.50
N SER A 123 6.50 0.55 3.78
CA SER A 123 6.92 0.96 5.14
C SER A 123 6.14 2.17 5.62
N ASN A 124 5.91 2.24 6.93
CA ASN A 124 5.21 3.37 7.55
C ASN A 124 6.18 4.44 8.12
N PRO A 125 5.73 5.71 8.10
CA PRO A 125 4.45 6.23 7.57
C PRO A 125 4.47 6.32 6.04
N VAL A 126 3.58 5.54 5.40
CA VAL A 126 3.67 5.24 3.97
C VAL A 126 3.57 6.48 3.07
N ASP A 127 2.70 7.44 3.39
CA ASP A 127 2.50 8.63 2.56
C ASP A 127 3.76 9.53 2.58
N ILE A 128 4.32 9.76 3.75
CA ILE A 128 5.57 10.52 3.92
C ILE A 128 6.75 9.82 3.25
N LEU A 129 6.84 8.49 3.40
CA LEU A 129 7.93 7.73 2.78
C LEU A 129 7.76 7.61 1.26
N THR A 130 6.53 7.65 0.74
CA THR A 130 6.27 7.75 -0.71
C THR A 130 6.74 9.09 -1.24
N TYR A 131 6.40 10.19 -0.55
CA TYR A 131 6.90 11.52 -0.87
C TYR A 131 8.44 11.58 -0.86
N ALA A 132 9.06 11.07 0.20
CA ALA A 132 10.52 11.02 0.32
C ALA A 132 11.15 10.15 -0.79
N ALA A 133 10.58 8.98 -1.08
CA ALA A 133 11.06 8.10 -2.14
C ALA A 133 11.01 8.77 -3.51
N LEU A 134 9.96 9.53 -3.80
CA LEU A 134 9.85 10.31 -5.04
C LEU A 134 10.98 11.35 -5.13
N LYS A 135 11.17 12.15 -4.08
CA LYS A 135 12.22 13.20 -4.06
C LYS A 135 13.63 12.62 -4.20
N LEU A 136 13.90 11.47 -3.58
CA LEU A 136 15.21 10.82 -3.56
C LEU A 136 15.51 9.98 -4.80
N SER A 137 14.50 9.49 -5.52
CA SER A 137 14.69 8.56 -6.63
C SER A 137 14.93 9.23 -7.97
N GLY A 138 14.37 10.41 -8.20
CA GLY A 138 14.32 11.03 -9.53
C GLY A 138 13.53 10.25 -10.57
N LEU A 139 12.78 9.23 -10.16
CA LEU A 139 11.90 8.45 -11.05
C LEU A 139 10.71 9.29 -11.51
N PRO A 140 10.09 8.95 -12.65
CA PRO A 140 8.81 9.52 -13.03
C PRO A 140 7.79 9.32 -11.90
N GLU A 141 7.02 10.37 -11.61
CA GLU A 141 6.13 10.42 -10.46
C GLU A 141 5.08 9.30 -10.45
N ASN A 142 4.52 9.00 -11.61
CA ASN A 142 3.56 7.91 -11.78
C ASN A 142 4.12 6.51 -11.44
N ARG A 143 5.44 6.37 -11.30
CA ARG A 143 6.14 5.12 -10.98
C ARG A 143 6.56 5.00 -9.52
N VAL A 144 6.32 6.01 -8.70
CA VAL A 144 6.58 5.97 -7.25
C VAL A 144 5.25 6.01 -6.53
N ILE A 145 4.84 4.89 -5.96
CA ILE A 145 3.55 4.72 -5.31
C ILE A 145 3.70 4.12 -3.93
N GLY A 146 2.81 4.48 -3.02
CA GLY A 146 2.69 3.82 -1.72
C GLY A 146 1.53 2.84 -1.70
N SER A 147 1.59 1.84 -0.84
CA SER A 147 0.45 0.92 -0.62
C SER A 147 -0.81 1.65 -0.15
N GLY A 148 -0.64 2.81 0.43
CA GLY A 148 -1.73 3.70 0.85
C GLY A 148 -2.78 3.01 1.70
N THR A 149 -4.01 3.39 1.50
CA THR A 149 -5.18 2.85 2.21
C THR A 149 -5.85 1.67 1.51
N VAL A 150 -5.12 0.95 0.65
CA VAL A 150 -5.65 -0.27 -0.01
C VAL A 150 -6.06 -1.32 1.01
N LEU A 151 -5.26 -1.50 2.09
CA LEU A 151 -5.60 -2.43 3.16
C LEU A 151 -6.79 -1.94 4.00
N ASP A 152 -6.83 -0.66 4.35
CA ASP A 152 -7.89 -0.07 5.17
C ASP A 152 -9.23 -0.11 4.43
N THR A 153 -9.20 0.17 3.13
CA THR A 153 -10.35 -0.03 2.23
C THR A 153 -10.80 -1.50 2.22
N ALA A 154 -9.88 -2.46 2.18
CA ALA A 154 -10.24 -3.88 2.25
C ALA A 154 -10.85 -4.26 3.61
N ARG A 155 -10.33 -3.71 4.72
CA ARG A 155 -10.91 -3.86 6.07
C ARG A 155 -12.33 -3.30 6.13
N MET A 156 -12.54 -2.09 5.59
CA MET A 156 -13.84 -1.45 5.53
C MET A 156 -14.86 -2.28 4.74
N LYS A 157 -14.47 -2.75 3.55
CA LYS A 157 -15.31 -3.62 2.72
C LYS A 157 -15.65 -4.93 3.43
N TYR A 158 -14.69 -5.52 4.14
CA TYR A 158 -14.92 -6.74 4.91
C TYR A 158 -15.91 -6.49 6.06
N ALA A 159 -15.67 -5.46 6.86
CA ALA A 159 -16.54 -5.13 8.01
C ALA A 159 -17.97 -4.78 7.60
N LEU A 160 -18.13 -3.99 6.52
CA LEU A 160 -19.44 -3.71 5.95
C LEU A 160 -20.12 -4.98 5.39
N GLY A 161 -19.35 -5.83 4.71
CA GLY A 161 -19.85 -7.10 4.18
C GLY A 161 -20.41 -8.01 5.27
N GLU A 162 -19.67 -8.16 6.38
CA GLU A 162 -20.12 -8.93 7.56
C GLU A 162 -21.38 -8.31 8.18
N HIS A 163 -21.39 -6.99 8.42
CA HIS A 163 -22.52 -6.30 9.01
C HIS A 163 -23.78 -6.44 8.14
N LEU A 164 -23.67 -6.17 6.84
CA LEU A 164 -24.77 -6.17 5.89
C LEU A 164 -25.14 -7.58 5.38
N ARG A 165 -24.37 -8.59 5.77
CA ARG A 165 -24.50 -9.99 5.32
C ARG A 165 -24.50 -10.12 3.81
N VAL A 166 -23.47 -9.52 3.18
CA VAL A 166 -23.19 -9.62 1.76
C VAL A 166 -21.71 -9.94 1.54
N ASP A 167 -21.39 -10.49 0.37
CA ASP A 167 -19.98 -10.69 -0.01
C ASP A 167 -19.26 -9.33 -0.05
N SER A 168 -18.12 -9.22 0.62
CA SER A 168 -17.33 -7.98 0.69
C SER A 168 -16.87 -7.48 -0.70
N ARG A 169 -16.84 -8.35 -1.72
CA ARG A 169 -16.56 -7.99 -3.11
C ARG A 169 -17.66 -7.16 -3.75
N SER A 170 -18.89 -7.25 -3.23
CA SER A 170 -20.04 -6.44 -3.66
C SER A 170 -20.10 -5.06 -2.99
N VAL A 171 -19.22 -4.81 -2.00
CA VAL A 171 -19.11 -3.51 -1.32
C VAL A 171 -18.12 -2.63 -2.08
N HIS A 172 -18.58 -1.47 -2.53
CA HIS A 172 -17.76 -0.43 -3.14
C HIS A 172 -17.61 0.74 -2.16
N SER A 173 -16.48 0.78 -1.49
CA SER A 173 -16.14 1.79 -0.46
C SER A 173 -14.68 2.13 -0.57
N TYR A 174 -14.28 3.30 -0.08
CA TYR A 174 -12.89 3.76 -0.02
C TYR A 174 -12.56 4.35 1.35
N ILE A 175 -11.35 4.10 1.80
CA ILE A 175 -10.65 4.89 2.80
C ILE A 175 -9.67 5.77 2.03
N VAL A 176 -9.63 7.06 2.32
CA VAL A 176 -8.77 8.04 1.63
C VAL A 176 -8.01 8.90 2.64
N GLY A 177 -7.09 9.72 2.17
CA GLY A 177 -6.29 10.59 3.03
C GLY A 177 -4.97 9.96 3.46
N GLU A 178 -4.48 10.32 4.63
CA GLU A 178 -3.33 9.68 5.27
C GLU A 178 -3.66 8.23 5.63
N HIS A 179 -2.73 7.31 5.38
CA HIS A 179 -2.81 5.99 6.02
C HIS A 179 -2.36 6.12 7.48
N GLY A 180 -3.32 6.28 8.38
CA GLY A 180 -3.07 6.48 9.81
C GLY A 180 -4.25 7.14 10.52
N ASP A 181 -3.95 7.93 11.57
CA ASP A 181 -4.97 8.46 12.48
C ASP A 181 -5.93 9.47 11.83
N SER A 182 -5.54 10.08 10.70
CA SER A 182 -6.39 11.03 9.96
C SER A 182 -7.01 10.44 8.69
N GLU A 183 -7.08 9.11 8.56
CA GLU A 183 -7.78 8.46 7.46
C GLU A 183 -9.28 8.77 7.44
N ILE A 184 -9.87 8.78 6.26
CA ILE A 184 -11.29 9.13 6.07
C ILE A 184 -12.03 7.95 5.42
N ALA A 185 -12.98 7.37 6.13
CA ALA A 185 -13.94 6.43 5.57
C ALA A 185 -14.98 7.22 4.75
N VAL A 186 -15.03 6.98 3.44
CA VAL A 186 -15.96 7.65 2.54
C VAL A 186 -17.28 6.90 2.51
N LEU A 187 -18.13 7.17 3.50
CA LEU A 187 -19.45 6.53 3.61
C LEU A 187 -20.47 7.12 2.65
N SER A 188 -20.34 8.43 2.33
CA SER A 188 -21.31 9.16 1.50
C SER A 188 -21.42 8.62 0.06
N SER A 189 -20.35 8.08 -0.50
CA SER A 189 -20.33 7.47 -1.84
C SER A 189 -20.20 5.94 -1.81
N THR A 190 -20.23 5.34 -0.62
CA THR A 190 -20.24 3.88 -0.47
C THR A 190 -21.53 3.29 -1.04
N ASN A 191 -21.39 2.20 -1.78
CA ASN A 191 -22.54 1.50 -2.35
C ASN A 191 -22.37 -0.02 -2.33
N ILE A 192 -23.50 -0.73 -2.39
CA ILE A 192 -23.55 -2.19 -2.46
C ILE A 192 -24.06 -2.56 -3.85
N SER A 193 -23.15 -2.99 -4.73
CA SER A 193 -23.47 -3.32 -6.12
C SER A 193 -24.24 -2.18 -6.84
N GLY A 194 -23.86 -0.93 -6.60
CA GLY A 194 -24.47 0.25 -7.24
C GLY A 194 -25.65 0.85 -6.46
N ILE A 195 -26.14 0.19 -5.40
CA ILE A 195 -27.21 0.75 -4.53
C ILE A 195 -26.52 1.58 -3.43
N PRO A 196 -26.83 2.88 -3.27
CA PRO A 196 -26.29 3.69 -2.18
C PRO A 196 -26.45 3.02 -0.80
N LEU A 197 -25.47 3.18 0.07
CA LEU A 197 -25.38 2.47 1.35
C LEU A 197 -26.64 2.67 2.19
N ASP A 198 -27.12 3.92 2.34
CA ASP A 198 -28.31 4.24 3.12
C ASP A 198 -29.56 3.56 2.56
N ALA A 199 -29.76 3.63 1.24
CA ALA A 199 -30.88 2.97 0.56
C ALA A 199 -30.82 1.43 0.70
N PHE A 200 -29.61 0.86 0.68
CA PHE A 200 -29.42 -0.57 0.91
C PHE A 200 -29.77 -0.96 2.35
N CYS A 201 -29.35 -0.15 3.33
CA CYS A 201 -29.70 -0.35 4.74
C CYS A 201 -31.22 -0.28 4.96
N GLU A 202 -31.88 0.74 4.42
CA GLU A 202 -33.35 0.89 4.49
C GLU A 202 -34.08 -0.32 3.88
N MET A 203 -33.68 -0.71 2.65
CA MET A 203 -34.26 -1.87 1.97
C MET A 203 -34.10 -3.18 2.78
N ARG A 204 -33.04 -3.30 3.56
CA ARG A 204 -32.77 -4.48 4.40
C ARG A 204 -33.33 -4.36 5.82
N GLY A 205 -33.99 -3.26 6.17
CA GLY A 205 -34.60 -3.05 7.47
C GLY A 205 -33.64 -2.78 8.61
N TYR A 206 -32.49 -2.13 8.30
CA TYR A 206 -31.54 -1.69 9.33
C TYR A 206 -32.02 -0.35 9.90
N ASP A 207 -32.36 -0.34 11.20
CA ASP A 207 -32.74 0.88 11.92
C ASP A 207 -31.51 1.72 12.28
N ASN A 208 -31.59 3.05 12.09
CA ASN A 208 -30.55 4.02 12.44
C ASN A 208 -29.11 3.57 12.01
N PRO A 209 -28.86 3.29 10.73
CA PRO A 209 -27.60 2.69 10.28
C PRO A 209 -26.37 3.57 10.56
N LYS A 210 -26.53 4.92 10.61
CA LYS A 210 -25.44 5.87 10.72
C LYS A 210 -24.53 5.59 11.92
N MET A 211 -25.10 5.47 13.12
CA MET A 211 -24.30 5.20 14.33
C MET A 211 -23.48 3.91 14.20
N LYS A 212 -24.06 2.87 13.62
CA LYS A 212 -23.35 1.59 13.42
C LYS A 212 -22.28 1.66 12.33
N LEU A 213 -22.51 2.43 11.29
CA LEU A 213 -21.55 2.68 10.22
C LEU A 213 -20.34 3.49 10.73
N ASP A 214 -20.59 4.49 11.59
CA ASP A 214 -19.53 5.26 12.25
C ASP A 214 -18.70 4.37 13.20
N GLU A 215 -19.33 3.48 13.97
CA GLU A 215 -18.61 2.47 14.80
C GLU A 215 -17.75 1.53 13.95
N ILE A 216 -18.25 1.11 12.79
CA ILE A 216 -17.50 0.26 11.86
C ILE A 216 -16.28 1.02 11.32
N ALA A 217 -16.43 2.27 10.89
CA ALA A 217 -15.35 3.11 10.42
C ALA A 217 -14.27 3.29 11.49
N GLU A 218 -14.65 3.57 12.73
CA GLU A 218 -13.71 3.71 13.85
C GLU A 218 -13.02 2.37 14.18
N SER A 219 -13.73 1.25 14.13
CA SER A 219 -13.16 -0.09 14.30
C SER A 219 -12.12 -0.43 13.22
N VAL A 220 -12.38 -0.01 11.98
CA VAL A 220 -11.43 -0.21 10.86
C VAL A 220 -10.14 0.55 11.10
N LYS A 221 -10.23 1.82 11.48
CA LYS A 221 -9.10 2.68 11.84
C LYS A 221 -8.25 2.06 12.96
N ASN A 222 -8.89 1.51 13.99
CA ASN A 222 -8.23 0.91 15.14
C ASN A 222 -7.76 -0.55 14.92
N SER A 223 -8.11 -1.18 13.79
CA SER A 223 -7.85 -2.61 13.54
C SER A 223 -6.36 -2.98 13.62
N ALA A 224 -5.47 -2.09 13.17
CA ALA A 224 -4.03 -2.36 13.22
C ALA A 224 -3.54 -2.44 14.67
N TYR A 225 -3.96 -1.54 15.54
CA TYR A 225 -3.61 -1.52 16.97
C TYR A 225 -4.08 -2.79 17.68
N ASP A 226 -5.33 -3.20 17.42
CA ASP A 226 -5.89 -4.43 17.99
C ASP A 226 -5.10 -5.68 17.59
N ILE A 227 -4.71 -5.79 16.31
CA ILE A 227 -3.92 -6.90 15.80
C ILE A 227 -2.52 -6.90 16.42
N ILE A 228 -1.87 -5.72 16.47
CA ILE A 228 -0.51 -5.59 17.02
C ILE A 228 -0.48 -5.96 18.50
N THR A 229 -1.48 -5.53 19.27
CA THR A 229 -1.59 -5.90 20.70
C THR A 229 -1.69 -7.40 20.91
N LYS A 230 -2.38 -8.12 19.99
CA LYS A 230 -2.62 -9.58 20.12
C LYS A 230 -1.50 -10.44 19.56
N LYS A 231 -0.81 -9.99 18.50
CA LYS A 231 0.21 -10.82 17.80
C LYS A 231 1.48 -10.06 17.41
N GLN A 232 1.70 -8.86 18.00
CA GLN A 232 2.90 -8.01 17.89
C GLN A 232 3.09 -7.34 16.52
N ALA A 233 2.51 -7.84 15.44
CA ALA A 233 2.61 -7.23 14.11
C ALA A 233 1.41 -7.60 13.23
N THR A 234 1.08 -6.74 12.25
CA THR A 234 0.15 -7.04 11.17
C THR A 234 0.94 -7.21 9.86
N TYR A 235 0.71 -8.28 9.10
CA TYR A 235 1.49 -8.56 7.89
C TYR A 235 0.72 -9.35 6.81
N TYR A 236 -0.28 -10.16 7.13
CA TYR A 236 -1.00 -10.93 6.10
C TYR A 236 -1.88 -10.06 5.20
N GLY A 237 -2.62 -9.13 5.80
CA GLY A 237 -3.50 -8.22 5.05
C GLY A 237 -2.71 -7.33 4.10
N ILE A 238 -1.61 -6.74 4.58
CA ILE A 238 -0.76 -5.88 3.73
C ILE A 238 -0.07 -6.70 2.64
N ALA A 239 0.36 -7.93 2.88
CA ALA A 239 0.91 -8.80 1.84
C ALA A 239 -0.10 -9.07 0.71
N MET A 240 -1.38 -9.27 1.05
CA MET A 240 -2.46 -9.40 0.06
C MET A 240 -2.74 -8.10 -0.69
N SER A 241 -2.65 -6.95 -0.02
CA SER A 241 -2.78 -5.63 -0.66
C SER A 241 -1.65 -5.38 -1.66
N VAL A 242 -0.40 -5.66 -1.28
CA VAL A 242 0.76 -5.60 -2.19
C VAL A 242 0.56 -6.53 -3.39
N ARG A 243 0.14 -7.77 -3.16
CA ARG A 243 -0.18 -8.69 -4.26
C ARG A 243 -1.25 -8.10 -5.20
N ARG A 244 -2.30 -7.46 -4.66
CA ARG A 244 -3.35 -6.83 -5.46
C ARG A 244 -2.80 -5.69 -6.31
N ILE A 245 -1.97 -4.82 -5.73
CA ILE A 245 -1.28 -3.74 -6.44
C ILE A 245 -0.38 -4.32 -7.56
N CYS A 246 0.48 -5.28 -7.23
CA CYS A 246 1.32 -5.95 -8.21
C CYS A 246 0.51 -6.62 -9.33
N THR A 247 -0.65 -7.17 -9.02
CA THR A 247 -1.53 -7.78 -10.04
C THR A 247 -2.02 -6.73 -11.04
N CYS A 248 -2.44 -5.56 -10.55
CA CYS A 248 -2.86 -4.46 -11.42
C CYS A 248 -1.74 -4.02 -12.36
N ILE A 249 -0.52 -3.84 -11.82
CA ILE A 249 0.64 -3.40 -12.58
C ILE A 249 1.02 -4.46 -13.64
N ILE A 250 1.26 -5.69 -13.21
CA ILE A 250 1.82 -6.75 -14.06
C ILE A 250 0.84 -7.20 -15.15
N ARG A 251 -0.46 -7.16 -14.87
CA ARG A 251 -1.51 -7.55 -15.84
C ARG A 251 -2.10 -6.36 -16.59
N ASN A 252 -1.66 -5.14 -16.27
CA ASN A 252 -2.23 -3.91 -16.81
C ASN A 252 -3.76 -3.86 -16.65
N GLU A 253 -4.26 -4.15 -15.44
CA GLU A 253 -5.71 -4.29 -15.22
C GLU A 253 -6.44 -2.95 -15.22
N ARG A 254 -5.74 -1.82 -15.05
CA ARG A 254 -6.32 -0.47 -14.92
C ARG A 254 -7.44 -0.43 -13.88
N SER A 255 -7.21 -1.12 -12.76
CA SER A 255 -8.15 -1.12 -11.65
C SER A 255 -8.01 0.16 -10.84
N ILE A 256 -9.12 0.58 -10.22
CA ILE A 256 -9.13 1.74 -9.32
C ILE A 256 -8.77 1.27 -7.91
N LEU A 257 -7.65 1.78 -7.38
CA LEU A 257 -7.15 1.48 -6.05
C LEU A 257 -6.74 2.77 -5.32
N PRO A 258 -6.99 2.88 -4.01
CA PRO A 258 -6.58 4.04 -3.21
C PRO A 258 -5.12 3.89 -2.75
N VAL A 259 -4.20 3.96 -3.69
CA VAL A 259 -2.77 3.99 -3.42
C VAL A 259 -2.32 5.40 -3.02
N SER A 260 -1.21 5.50 -2.30
CA SER A 260 -0.57 6.79 -2.02
C SER A 260 0.19 7.26 -3.25
N SER A 261 -0.11 8.46 -3.72
CA SER A 261 0.52 9.13 -4.86
C SER A 261 0.44 10.64 -4.71
N MET A 262 1.25 11.37 -5.50
CA MET A 262 1.27 12.84 -5.45
C MET A 262 -0.06 13.44 -5.86
N MET A 263 -0.51 14.46 -5.12
CA MET A 263 -1.72 15.23 -5.40
C MET A 263 -1.39 16.47 -6.25
N HIS A 264 -2.24 16.75 -7.23
CA HIS A 264 -2.04 17.81 -8.23
C HIS A 264 -3.19 18.82 -8.32
N GLY A 265 -3.95 19.01 -7.28
CA GLY A 265 -5.06 19.95 -7.21
C GLY A 265 -6.42 19.32 -6.94
N GLU A 266 -6.50 18.01 -6.86
CA GLU A 266 -7.70 17.31 -6.44
C GLU A 266 -8.10 17.79 -5.04
N TYR A 267 -9.35 18.23 -4.89
CA TYR A 267 -9.89 18.84 -3.66
C TYR A 267 -9.08 20.07 -3.16
N GLY A 268 -8.33 20.74 -4.05
CA GLY A 268 -7.43 21.85 -3.71
C GLY A 268 -6.11 21.43 -3.04
N ILE A 269 -5.79 20.13 -3.03
CA ILE A 269 -4.60 19.58 -2.39
C ILE A 269 -3.50 19.38 -3.45
N CYS A 270 -2.30 19.92 -3.17
CA CYS A 270 -1.11 19.81 -4.03
C CYS A 270 0.13 19.45 -3.19
N ASP A 271 1.18 19.00 -3.87
CA ASP A 271 2.56 18.88 -3.36
C ASP A 271 2.73 17.98 -2.13
N ILE A 272 1.89 16.97 -1.99
CA ILE A 272 2.00 15.94 -0.98
C ILE A 272 1.52 14.59 -1.53
N ALA A 273 2.14 13.51 -1.11
CA ALA A 273 1.64 12.17 -1.38
C ALA A 273 0.60 11.79 -0.33
N MET A 274 -0.54 11.29 -0.79
CA MET A 274 -1.59 10.74 0.06
C MET A 274 -2.46 9.76 -0.71
N SER A 275 -3.28 9.02 0.01
CA SER A 275 -4.08 7.95 -0.55
C SER A 275 -5.36 8.46 -1.17
N MET A 276 -5.49 8.28 -2.48
CA MET A 276 -6.69 8.58 -3.26
C MET A 276 -6.93 7.50 -4.31
N PRO A 277 -8.19 7.26 -4.71
CA PRO A 277 -8.47 6.36 -5.81
C PRO A 277 -7.79 6.82 -7.10
N VAL A 278 -7.01 5.92 -7.70
CA VAL A 278 -6.33 6.16 -8.97
C VAL A 278 -6.57 4.98 -9.91
N VAL A 279 -6.55 5.23 -11.21
CA VAL A 279 -6.41 4.17 -12.20
C VAL A 279 -4.96 3.71 -12.20
N LEU A 280 -4.73 2.46 -11.80
CA LEU A 280 -3.42 1.85 -11.71
C LEU A 280 -3.22 0.83 -12.82
N GLY A 281 -2.18 1.02 -13.62
CA GLY A 281 -1.83 0.16 -14.76
C GLY A 281 -0.35 -0.21 -14.80
N ALA A 282 0.11 -0.70 -15.94
CA ALA A 282 1.49 -1.16 -16.13
C ALA A 282 2.52 -0.04 -15.99
N GLU A 283 2.16 1.20 -16.28
CA GLU A 283 3.05 2.36 -16.16
C GLU A 283 2.96 3.05 -14.78
N GLY A 284 2.22 2.46 -13.83
CA GLY A 284 1.95 3.03 -12.52
C GLY A 284 0.62 3.76 -12.46
N VAL A 285 0.58 4.94 -11.85
CA VAL A 285 -0.63 5.79 -11.78
C VAL A 285 -0.89 6.43 -13.14
N GLU A 286 -2.04 6.11 -13.75
CA GLU A 286 -2.44 6.70 -15.04
C GLU A 286 -3.25 7.99 -14.84
N THR A 287 -4.15 8.02 -13.85
CA THR A 287 -4.96 9.20 -13.52
C THR A 287 -5.56 9.08 -12.12
N HIS A 288 -5.77 10.20 -11.45
CA HIS A 288 -6.58 10.26 -10.24
C HIS A 288 -8.06 10.18 -10.58
N VAL A 289 -8.83 9.58 -9.68
CA VAL A 289 -10.28 9.43 -9.80
C VAL A 289 -10.94 10.16 -8.63
N PRO A 290 -11.22 11.48 -8.77
CA PRO A 290 -11.91 12.23 -7.71
C PRO A 290 -13.30 11.61 -7.47
N ILE A 291 -13.53 11.09 -6.28
CA ILE A 291 -14.83 10.56 -5.85
C ILE A 291 -15.67 11.65 -5.18
N SER A 292 -16.99 11.50 -5.19
CA SER A 292 -17.84 12.44 -4.48
C SER A 292 -17.62 12.30 -2.97
N LEU A 293 -17.31 13.42 -2.32
CA LEU A 293 -17.20 13.56 -0.87
C LEU A 293 -18.26 14.55 -0.38
N ASN A 294 -18.81 14.34 0.81
CA ASN A 294 -19.61 15.36 1.45
C ASN A 294 -18.72 16.45 2.09
N GLU A 295 -19.32 17.49 2.67
CA GLU A 295 -18.59 18.64 3.24
C GLU A 295 -17.67 18.24 4.41
N ASP A 296 -18.14 17.33 5.29
CA ASP A 296 -17.35 16.82 6.42
C ASP A 296 -16.15 16.00 5.94
N GLU A 297 -16.38 15.05 5.02
CA GLU A 297 -15.32 14.22 4.43
C GLU A 297 -14.28 15.08 3.70
N THR A 298 -14.73 16.11 2.96
CA THR A 298 -13.84 17.06 2.27
C THR A 298 -12.99 17.86 3.25
N THR A 299 -13.62 18.38 4.31
CA THR A 299 -12.92 19.14 5.36
C THR A 299 -11.86 18.28 6.04
N ARG A 300 -12.20 17.06 6.40
CA ARG A 300 -11.27 16.10 7.02
C ARG A 300 -10.13 15.72 6.09
N LEU A 301 -10.41 15.57 4.77
CA LEU A 301 -9.38 15.26 3.78
C LEU A 301 -8.36 16.40 3.67
N ILE A 302 -8.82 17.65 3.66
CA ILE A 302 -7.93 18.82 3.65
C ILE A 302 -7.08 18.88 4.93
N GLN A 303 -7.67 18.63 6.08
CA GLN A 303 -6.95 18.58 7.36
C GLN A 303 -5.90 17.46 7.39
N SER A 304 -6.22 16.28 6.85
CA SER A 304 -5.29 15.17 6.70
C SER A 304 -4.09 15.57 5.82
N ALA A 305 -4.34 16.24 4.69
CA ALA A 305 -3.29 16.75 3.82
C ALA A 305 -2.39 17.80 4.50
N GLU A 306 -2.97 18.74 5.25
CA GLU A 306 -2.20 19.74 5.99
C GLU A 306 -1.31 19.11 7.07
N THR A 307 -1.79 18.06 7.74
CA THR A 307 -0.98 17.29 8.69
C THR A 307 0.24 16.67 8.00
N LEU A 308 0.04 16.01 6.86
CA LEU A 308 1.13 15.42 6.08
C LEU A 308 2.12 16.47 5.57
N LYS A 309 1.62 17.61 5.06
CA LYS A 309 2.46 18.73 4.61
C LYS A 309 3.33 19.30 5.74
N GLY A 310 2.74 19.48 6.93
CA GLY A 310 3.47 19.95 8.11
C GLY A 310 4.63 19.01 8.47
N ILE A 311 4.44 17.70 8.36
CA ILE A 311 5.51 16.72 8.57
C ILE A 311 6.55 16.79 7.44
N ALA A 312 6.10 16.83 6.18
CA ALA A 312 6.99 16.83 5.02
C ALA A 312 7.91 18.07 4.97
N GLN A 313 7.44 19.24 5.39
CA GLN A 313 8.23 20.48 5.48
C GLN A 313 9.39 20.40 6.44
N GLY A 314 9.32 19.55 7.48
CA GLY A 314 10.39 19.32 8.44
C GLY A 314 11.44 18.30 7.98
N LEU A 315 11.29 17.72 6.78
CA LEU A 315 12.23 16.72 6.26
C LEU A 315 13.33 17.37 5.42
N GLU A 316 14.56 17.04 5.73
CA GLU A 316 15.71 17.33 4.86
C GLU A 316 15.79 16.22 3.80
N LEU A 317 15.33 16.49 2.56
CA LEU A 317 15.30 15.52 1.47
C LEU A 317 16.22 15.95 0.32
#